data_5c8d046737cc1bb8bd9c07005652fdee
#
_entry.id   5c8d046737cc1bb8bd9c07005652fdee
#
_cell.length_a   1.000
_cell.length_b   1.000
_cell.length_c   1.000
_cell.angle_alpha   90.00
_cell.angle_beta   90.00
_cell.angle_gamma   90.00
#
_symmetry.space_group_name_H-M   'P 1'
#
loop_
_entity.id
_entity.type
_entity.pdbx_description
1 polymer ?
#
loop_
_entity_poly.entity_id
_entity_poly.type
_entity_poly.pdbx_seq_one_letter_code
_entity_poly.pdbx_strand_id
1 'polypeptide(L)'
;MSERHDVLIVGGGLVGASLAIALDRLGRDVGLLEASPAGELPAVFDQRNLSFAAATVNALTALGVMQKLAMAPGPIRRIHVSRAGDFGAVRLAAADHGRDAFGGVVLARELGQALESRLASATALVRHRPAQVLAVEPHADGPVVVLQQDGQIRRLRTRLLVAADGTRSLARDAFGIGTDEHDYGQTLVVCSIATDHAPDGTAYERFTEEGPVALLPMAGGHYGAICGVARDDA
;
A
#
# COMPACT_ATOMS: atom_id res chain seq x y z
N MET A 1 22.85 -25.27 6.61
CA MET A 1 23.33 -24.28 5.61
C MET A 1 22.36 -23.13 5.66
N SER A 2 22.83 -21.87 5.80
CA SER A 2 21.91 -20.73 5.70
C SER A 2 21.48 -20.55 4.25
N GLU A 3 20.17 -20.52 4.02
CA GLU A 3 19.59 -20.19 2.74
C GLU A 3 19.95 -18.74 2.37
N ARG A 4 20.26 -18.49 1.11
CA ARG A 4 20.75 -17.19 0.65
C ARG A 4 19.93 -16.71 -0.52
N HIS A 5 19.60 -15.41 -0.53
CA HIS A 5 18.96 -14.70 -1.63
C HIS A 5 19.83 -13.53 -2.10
N ASP A 6 19.71 -13.14 -3.35
CA ASP A 6 20.30 -11.87 -3.82
C ASP A 6 19.59 -10.70 -3.18
N VAL A 7 18.25 -10.73 -3.17
CA VAL A 7 17.39 -9.73 -2.55
C VAL A 7 16.43 -10.41 -1.58
N LEU A 8 16.33 -9.92 -0.36
CA LEU A 8 15.33 -10.35 0.61
C LEU A 8 14.45 -9.15 0.98
N ILE A 9 13.14 -9.31 0.78
CA ILE A 9 12.14 -8.28 1.07
C ILE A 9 11.39 -8.67 2.32
N VAL A 10 11.38 -7.80 3.32
CA VAL A 10 10.61 -7.99 4.57
C VAL A 10 9.30 -7.24 4.46
N GLY A 11 8.19 -7.98 4.50
CA GLY A 11 6.82 -7.47 4.40
C GLY A 11 6.20 -7.65 3.02
N GLY A 12 5.08 -8.38 2.96
CA GLY A 12 4.29 -8.68 1.77
C GLY A 12 3.14 -7.69 1.52
N GLY A 13 3.19 -6.49 2.12
CA GLY A 13 2.24 -5.41 1.85
C GLY A 13 2.39 -4.83 0.44
N LEU A 14 1.68 -3.72 0.17
CA LEU A 14 1.66 -3.08 -1.15
C LEU A 14 3.06 -2.87 -1.75
N VAL A 15 3.98 -2.32 -0.96
CA VAL A 15 5.33 -1.97 -1.43
C VAL A 15 6.17 -3.21 -1.70
N GLY A 16 6.24 -4.11 -0.71
CA GLY A 16 7.06 -5.33 -0.82
C GLY A 16 6.56 -6.29 -1.90
N ALA A 17 5.25 -6.51 -1.98
CA ALA A 17 4.64 -7.34 -3.02
C ALA A 17 4.88 -6.77 -4.44
N SER A 18 4.71 -5.45 -4.61
CA SER A 18 4.96 -4.79 -5.91
C SER A 18 6.43 -4.90 -6.33
N LEU A 19 7.36 -4.68 -5.40
CA LEU A 19 8.78 -4.83 -5.67
C LEU A 19 9.16 -6.28 -5.99
N ALA A 20 8.61 -7.24 -5.24
CA ALA A 20 8.85 -8.67 -5.49
C ALA A 20 8.40 -9.07 -6.91
N ILE A 21 7.23 -8.62 -7.35
CA ILE A 21 6.72 -8.83 -8.72
C ILE A 21 7.66 -8.20 -9.76
N ALA A 22 8.16 -6.99 -9.51
CA ALA A 22 9.05 -6.30 -10.43
C ALA A 22 10.39 -7.05 -10.59
N LEU A 23 10.96 -7.52 -9.48
CA LEU A 23 12.24 -8.25 -9.49
C LEU A 23 12.12 -9.67 -10.05
N ASP A 24 11.00 -10.37 -9.81
CA ASP A 24 10.70 -11.66 -10.44
C ASP A 24 10.74 -11.56 -11.96
N ARG A 25 10.18 -10.51 -12.55
CA ARG A 25 10.22 -10.26 -14.00
C ARG A 25 11.63 -10.03 -14.56
N LEU A 26 12.57 -9.65 -13.70
CA LEU A 26 13.98 -9.48 -14.04
C LEU A 26 14.81 -10.76 -13.80
N GLY A 27 14.17 -11.86 -13.40
CA GLY A 27 14.81 -13.14 -13.13
C GLY A 27 15.80 -13.09 -11.96
N ARG A 28 15.59 -12.25 -10.96
CA ARG A 28 16.46 -12.15 -9.78
C ARG A 28 16.05 -13.17 -8.74
N ASP A 29 17.04 -13.70 -8.00
CA ASP A 29 16.78 -14.53 -6.82
C ASP A 29 16.28 -13.65 -5.68
N VAL A 30 14.98 -13.72 -5.44
CA VAL A 30 14.26 -12.88 -4.47
C VAL A 30 13.54 -13.74 -3.45
N GLY A 31 13.77 -13.47 -2.17
CA GLY A 31 12.94 -13.95 -1.07
C GLY A 31 11.96 -12.87 -0.62
N LEU A 32 10.68 -13.22 -0.46
CA LEU A 32 9.65 -12.36 0.13
C LEU A 32 9.17 -12.97 1.44
N LEU A 33 9.35 -12.24 2.55
CA LEU A 33 8.91 -12.64 3.89
C LEU A 33 7.56 -12.00 4.20
N GLU A 34 6.58 -12.81 4.57
CA GLU A 34 5.25 -12.33 4.99
C GLU A 34 4.75 -13.11 6.21
N ALA A 35 4.32 -12.39 7.24
CA ALA A 35 3.89 -12.99 8.50
C ALA A 35 2.49 -13.60 8.44
N SER A 36 1.59 -13.05 7.61
CA SER A 36 0.22 -13.60 7.49
C SER A 36 0.22 -15.00 6.88
N PRO A 37 -0.69 -15.90 7.33
CA PRO A 37 -0.81 -17.24 6.78
C PRO A 37 -1.09 -17.26 5.27
N ALA A 38 -0.70 -18.34 4.61
CA ALA A 38 -1.06 -18.56 3.21
C ALA A 38 -2.59 -18.60 3.03
N GLY A 39 -3.09 -17.88 2.03
CA GLY A 39 -4.53 -17.73 1.78
C GLY A 39 -5.19 -16.56 2.52
N GLU A 40 -4.50 -15.94 3.47
CA GLU A 40 -4.97 -14.72 4.12
C GLU A 40 -4.25 -13.50 3.56
N LEU A 41 -4.91 -12.36 3.48
CA LEU A 41 -4.25 -11.12 3.08
C LEU A 41 -3.52 -10.51 4.29
N PRO A 42 -2.33 -9.89 4.08
CA PRO A 42 -1.74 -9.00 5.09
C PRO A 42 -2.76 -7.99 5.61
N ALA A 43 -2.70 -7.70 6.93
CA ALA A 43 -3.69 -6.85 7.61
C ALA A 43 -3.83 -5.44 7.01
N VAL A 44 -2.82 -4.97 6.28
CA VAL A 44 -2.87 -3.67 5.58
C VAL A 44 -3.88 -3.66 4.42
N PHE A 45 -4.32 -4.81 3.92
CA PHE A 45 -5.31 -4.95 2.85
C PHE A 45 -6.72 -5.11 3.43
N ASP A 46 -7.17 -4.11 4.13
CA ASP A 46 -8.48 -4.00 4.74
C ASP A 46 -9.53 -3.36 3.80
N GLN A 47 -10.60 -2.82 4.36
CA GLN A 47 -11.69 -2.19 3.61
C GLN A 47 -11.44 -0.70 3.31
N ARG A 48 -10.27 -0.13 3.65
CA ARG A 48 -9.97 1.26 3.34
C ARG A 48 -9.84 1.49 1.84
N ASN A 49 -10.25 2.66 1.41
CA ASN A 49 -9.98 3.11 0.05
C ASN A 49 -8.55 3.64 -0.06
N LEU A 50 -7.90 3.32 -1.17
CA LEU A 50 -6.56 3.80 -1.54
C LEU A 50 -6.69 4.67 -2.79
N SER A 51 -6.19 5.88 -2.71
CA SER A 51 -6.11 6.80 -3.85
C SER A 51 -4.71 6.77 -4.44
N PHE A 52 -4.60 6.46 -5.72
CA PHE A 52 -3.35 6.39 -6.46
C PHE A 52 -3.25 7.49 -7.51
N ALA A 53 -2.11 8.17 -7.54
CA ALA A 53 -1.77 9.03 -8.67
C ALA A 53 -1.57 8.20 -9.95
N ALA A 54 -1.72 8.85 -11.11
CA ALA A 54 -1.58 8.20 -12.41
C ALA A 54 -0.24 7.45 -12.57
N ALA A 55 0.85 7.97 -12.01
CA ALA A 55 2.15 7.31 -12.06
C ALA A 55 2.12 5.93 -11.36
N THR A 56 1.47 5.83 -10.19
CA THR A 56 1.30 4.57 -9.46
C THR A 56 0.40 3.61 -10.22
N VAL A 57 -0.72 4.10 -10.77
CA VAL A 57 -1.62 3.29 -11.63
C VAL A 57 -0.84 2.72 -12.82
N ASN A 58 -0.04 3.54 -13.50
CA ASN A 58 0.78 3.10 -14.63
C ASN A 58 1.82 2.05 -14.22
N ALA A 59 2.50 2.23 -13.09
CA ALA A 59 3.47 1.27 -12.57
C ALA A 59 2.80 -0.09 -12.24
N LEU A 60 1.68 -0.08 -11.51
CA LEU A 60 0.93 -1.30 -11.19
C LEU A 60 0.34 -1.97 -12.44
N THR A 61 -0.06 -1.18 -13.44
CA THR A 61 -0.49 -1.68 -14.75
C THR A 61 0.66 -2.37 -15.47
N ALA A 62 1.84 -1.75 -15.51
CA ALA A 62 3.03 -2.36 -16.12
C ALA A 62 3.45 -3.65 -15.40
N LEU A 63 3.22 -3.78 -14.11
CA LEU A 63 3.45 -5.01 -13.35
C LEU A 63 2.37 -6.08 -13.58
N GLY A 64 1.27 -5.76 -14.24
CA GLY A 64 0.16 -6.67 -14.49
C GLY A 64 -0.79 -6.82 -13.29
N VAL A 65 -0.69 -5.92 -12.30
CA VAL A 65 -1.53 -5.95 -11.08
C VAL A 65 -2.91 -5.38 -11.35
N MET A 66 -2.99 -4.23 -12.04
CA MET A 66 -4.27 -3.56 -12.32
C MET A 66 -5.23 -4.41 -13.14
N GLN A 67 -4.71 -5.30 -14.01
CA GLN A 67 -5.48 -6.24 -14.81
C GLN A 67 -6.09 -7.39 -13.98
N LYS A 68 -5.67 -7.55 -12.73
CA LYS A 68 -6.18 -8.54 -11.78
C LYS A 68 -7.24 -8.00 -10.83
N LEU A 69 -7.53 -6.70 -10.87
CA LEU A 69 -8.63 -6.11 -10.12
C LEU A 69 -9.97 -6.64 -10.64
N ALA A 70 -10.90 -6.92 -9.72
CA ALA A 70 -12.27 -7.34 -10.08
C ALA A 70 -13.04 -6.22 -10.81
N MET A 71 -12.79 -4.97 -10.43
CA MET A 71 -13.35 -3.77 -11.07
C MET A 71 -12.23 -2.77 -11.37
N ALA A 72 -12.42 -1.99 -12.43
CA ALA A 72 -11.52 -0.88 -12.72
C ALA A 72 -11.54 0.14 -11.57
N PRO A 73 -10.40 0.82 -11.27
CA PRO A 73 -10.37 1.87 -10.28
C PRO A 73 -11.40 2.96 -10.56
N GLY A 74 -11.99 3.52 -9.52
CA GLY A 74 -12.82 4.71 -9.62
C GLY A 74 -11.95 5.89 -10.10
N PRO A 75 -12.19 6.47 -11.30
CA PRO A 75 -11.28 7.46 -11.87
C PRO A 75 -11.43 8.82 -11.18
N ILE A 76 -10.31 9.46 -10.85
CA ILE A 76 -10.28 10.84 -10.36
C ILE A 76 -10.08 11.76 -11.57
N ARG A 77 -11.17 12.28 -12.12
CA ARG A 77 -11.17 13.18 -13.29
C ARG A 77 -11.11 14.64 -12.90
N ARG A 78 -11.66 14.97 -11.73
CA ARG A 78 -11.69 16.32 -11.18
C ARG A 78 -11.32 16.28 -9.70
N ILE A 79 -10.72 17.35 -9.24
CA ILE A 79 -10.38 17.56 -7.82
C ILE A 79 -10.97 18.89 -7.41
N HIS A 80 -11.72 18.89 -6.31
CA HIS A 80 -12.31 20.08 -5.70
C HIS A 80 -11.80 20.18 -4.26
N VAL A 81 -10.98 21.19 -3.98
CA VAL A 81 -10.45 21.47 -2.64
C VAL A 81 -11.03 22.78 -2.13
N SER A 82 -11.54 22.76 -0.90
CA SER A 82 -12.06 23.94 -0.20
C SER A 82 -11.67 23.91 1.26
N ARG A 83 -11.85 25.05 1.95
CA ARG A 83 -11.67 25.15 3.39
C ARG A 83 -12.92 25.78 4.03
N ALA A 84 -13.33 25.29 5.19
CA ALA A 84 -14.42 25.85 5.95
C ALA A 84 -14.05 27.27 6.41
N GLY A 85 -14.99 28.22 6.27
CA GLY A 85 -14.78 29.62 6.63
C GLY A 85 -14.05 30.47 5.57
N ASP A 86 -13.36 29.87 4.60
CA ASP A 86 -12.65 30.61 3.56
C ASP A 86 -13.53 30.78 2.30
N PHE A 87 -13.32 31.90 1.61
CA PHE A 87 -13.95 32.14 0.30
C PHE A 87 -13.20 31.43 -0.81
N GLY A 88 -13.95 30.75 -1.69
CA GLY A 88 -13.42 30.13 -2.89
C GLY A 88 -13.07 28.65 -2.74
N ALA A 89 -12.60 28.07 -3.84
CA ALA A 89 -12.17 26.69 -3.93
C ALA A 89 -11.17 26.52 -5.08
N VAL A 90 -10.23 25.60 -4.93
CA VAL A 90 -9.38 25.15 -6.03
C VAL A 90 -10.09 24.02 -6.78
N ARG A 91 -10.17 24.14 -8.10
CA ARG A 91 -10.75 23.13 -8.98
C ARG A 91 -9.72 22.77 -10.05
N LEU A 92 -9.48 21.47 -10.21
CA LEU A 92 -8.59 20.93 -11.23
C LEU A 92 -9.39 19.93 -12.07
N ALA A 93 -9.22 19.98 -13.38
CA ALA A 93 -9.77 18.97 -14.29
C ALA A 93 -8.62 18.30 -15.05
N ALA A 94 -8.64 16.96 -15.11
CA ALA A 94 -7.59 16.20 -15.79
C ALA A 94 -7.53 16.53 -17.29
N ALA A 95 -8.68 16.82 -17.90
CA ALA A 95 -8.79 17.22 -19.29
C ALA A 95 -8.00 18.50 -19.63
N ASP A 96 -7.93 19.46 -18.70
CA ASP A 96 -7.17 20.70 -18.88
C ASP A 96 -5.65 20.44 -18.96
N HIS A 97 -5.22 19.24 -18.53
CA HIS A 97 -3.84 18.77 -18.57
C HIS A 97 -3.61 17.66 -19.61
N GLY A 98 -4.56 17.45 -20.53
CA GLY A 98 -4.47 16.40 -21.56
C GLY A 98 -4.48 14.98 -21.00
N ARG A 99 -5.18 14.74 -19.88
CA ARG A 99 -5.26 13.44 -19.19
C ARG A 99 -6.71 13.00 -19.03
N ASP A 100 -6.96 11.71 -19.08
CA ASP A 100 -8.28 11.13 -18.81
C ASP A 100 -8.62 11.17 -17.30
N ALA A 101 -7.62 11.01 -16.44
CA ALA A 101 -7.73 11.07 -14.99
C ALA A 101 -6.40 11.45 -14.35
N PHE A 102 -6.44 12.02 -13.16
CA PHE A 102 -5.25 12.25 -12.31
C PHE A 102 -4.77 10.96 -11.64
N GLY A 103 -5.64 9.97 -11.54
CA GLY A 103 -5.40 8.70 -10.90
C GLY A 103 -6.67 7.91 -10.67
N GLY A 104 -6.67 7.02 -9.69
CA GLY A 104 -7.84 6.20 -9.40
C GLY A 104 -7.90 5.72 -7.97
N VAL A 105 -9.09 5.34 -7.54
CA VAL A 105 -9.39 4.85 -6.18
C VAL A 105 -9.73 3.36 -6.24
N VAL A 106 -9.12 2.58 -5.36
CA VAL A 106 -9.37 1.14 -5.21
C VAL A 106 -9.53 0.79 -3.73
N LEU A 107 -10.22 -0.30 -3.41
CA LEU A 107 -10.20 -0.88 -2.07
C LEU A 107 -8.86 -1.58 -1.81
N ALA A 108 -8.28 -1.38 -0.63
CA ALA A 108 -7.03 -2.03 -0.24
C ALA A 108 -7.12 -3.55 -0.35
N ARG A 109 -8.26 -4.14 0.05
CA ARG A 109 -8.52 -5.58 -0.05
C ARG A 109 -8.49 -6.09 -1.50
N GLU A 110 -9.11 -5.39 -2.43
CA GLU A 110 -9.12 -5.76 -3.85
C GLU A 110 -7.72 -5.69 -4.45
N LEU A 111 -6.97 -4.64 -4.10
CA LEU A 111 -5.58 -4.52 -4.49
C LEU A 111 -4.72 -5.66 -3.92
N GLY A 112 -4.92 -6.02 -2.65
CA GLY A 112 -4.24 -7.15 -2.03
C GLY A 112 -4.51 -8.47 -2.77
N GLN A 113 -5.76 -8.72 -3.15
CA GLN A 113 -6.14 -9.90 -3.95
C GLN A 113 -5.47 -9.88 -5.33
N ALA A 114 -5.43 -8.73 -5.99
CA ALA A 114 -4.77 -8.57 -7.28
C ALA A 114 -3.25 -8.83 -7.19
N LEU A 115 -2.58 -8.31 -6.15
CA LEU A 115 -1.17 -8.57 -5.86
C LEU A 115 -0.91 -10.04 -5.58
N GLU A 116 -1.71 -10.69 -4.72
CA GLU A 116 -1.60 -12.12 -4.43
C GLU A 116 -1.78 -12.97 -5.70
N SER A 117 -2.79 -12.65 -6.53
CA SER A 117 -3.00 -13.31 -7.82
C SER A 117 -1.77 -13.16 -8.74
N ARG A 118 -1.12 -12.00 -8.72
CA ARG A 118 0.07 -11.75 -9.54
C ARG A 118 1.31 -12.44 -8.97
N LEU A 119 1.48 -12.45 -7.63
CA LEU A 119 2.54 -13.19 -6.94
C LEU A 119 2.45 -14.70 -7.14
N ALA A 120 1.23 -15.25 -7.24
CA ALA A 120 1.03 -16.68 -7.50
C ALA A 120 1.57 -17.14 -8.87
N SER A 121 1.74 -16.20 -9.81
CA SER A 121 2.33 -16.48 -11.13
C SER A 121 3.83 -16.17 -11.23
N ALA A 122 4.47 -15.76 -10.12
CA ALA A 122 5.90 -15.50 -10.07
C ALA A 122 6.68 -16.83 -10.07
N THR A 123 7.79 -16.89 -10.80
CA THR A 123 8.54 -18.14 -11.03
C THR A 123 9.95 -18.14 -10.42
N ALA A 124 10.56 -16.96 -10.24
CA ALA A 124 11.87 -16.80 -9.63
C ALA A 124 11.80 -16.33 -8.17
N LEU A 125 10.59 -16.05 -7.67
CA LEU A 125 10.34 -15.56 -6.32
C LEU A 125 10.15 -16.72 -5.34
N VAL A 126 10.92 -16.72 -4.25
CA VAL A 126 10.71 -17.64 -3.11
C VAL A 126 9.84 -16.91 -2.07
N ARG A 127 8.67 -17.47 -1.78
CA ARG A 127 7.76 -16.91 -0.77
C ARG A 127 7.94 -17.66 0.56
N HIS A 128 8.44 -16.97 1.56
CA HIS A 128 8.49 -17.44 2.95
C HIS A 128 7.23 -16.98 3.67
N ARG A 129 6.25 -17.87 3.83
CA ARG A 129 4.95 -17.54 4.39
C ARG A 129 4.24 -18.77 4.99
N PRO A 130 3.74 -18.72 6.26
CA PRO A 130 3.93 -17.59 7.19
C PRO A 130 5.39 -17.51 7.65
N ALA A 131 5.93 -16.30 7.76
CA ALA A 131 7.29 -16.08 8.22
C ALA A 131 7.34 -14.82 9.11
N GLN A 132 7.44 -15.02 10.41
CA GLN A 132 7.58 -13.91 11.35
C GLN A 132 9.04 -13.55 11.52
N VAL A 133 9.42 -12.35 11.13
CA VAL A 133 10.76 -11.82 11.37
C VAL A 133 10.91 -11.51 12.85
N LEU A 134 11.96 -12.05 13.46
CA LEU A 134 12.28 -11.89 14.88
C LEU A 134 13.42 -10.89 15.08
N ALA A 135 14.40 -10.88 14.18
CA ALA A 135 15.54 -9.97 14.24
C ALA A 135 16.17 -9.80 12.85
N VAL A 136 16.85 -8.67 12.69
CA VAL A 136 17.74 -8.41 11.56
C VAL A 136 19.12 -8.13 12.12
N GLU A 137 20.11 -8.85 11.64
CA GLU A 137 21.50 -8.75 12.10
C GLU A 137 22.36 -8.16 10.96
N PRO A 138 22.88 -6.93 11.12
CA PRO A 138 23.85 -6.38 10.18
C PRO A 138 25.16 -7.17 10.23
N HIS A 139 25.67 -7.58 9.06
CA HIS A 139 26.97 -8.24 8.92
C HIS A 139 27.73 -7.66 7.74
N ALA A 140 29.07 -7.74 7.78
CA ALA A 140 29.93 -7.26 6.70
C ALA A 140 29.67 -7.98 5.35
N ASP A 141 29.33 -9.27 5.40
CA ASP A 141 29.05 -10.11 4.21
C ASP A 141 27.58 -10.08 3.78
N GLY A 142 26.82 -9.10 4.24
CA GLY A 142 25.38 -8.93 3.99
C GLY A 142 24.52 -9.33 5.19
N PRO A 143 23.36 -8.66 5.36
CA PRO A 143 22.49 -8.85 6.51
C PRO A 143 21.94 -10.27 6.61
N VAL A 144 21.69 -10.69 7.86
CA VAL A 144 21.00 -11.95 8.18
C VAL A 144 19.66 -11.64 8.82
N VAL A 145 18.60 -12.22 8.29
CA VAL A 145 17.26 -12.14 8.88
C VAL A 145 17.00 -13.43 9.65
N VAL A 146 16.68 -13.28 10.94
CA VAL A 146 16.20 -14.36 11.81
C VAL A 146 14.70 -14.36 11.80
N LEU A 147 14.10 -15.48 11.45
CA LEU A 147 12.66 -15.61 11.36
C LEU A 147 12.16 -16.91 11.98
N GLN A 148 10.90 -16.93 12.37
CA GLN A 148 10.15 -18.13 12.72
C GLN A 148 9.25 -18.55 11.57
N GLN A 149 9.38 -19.78 11.12
CA GLN A 149 8.55 -20.39 10.09
C GLN A 149 8.26 -21.84 10.46
N ASP A 150 7.00 -22.24 10.41
CA ASP A 150 6.55 -23.61 10.73
C ASP A 150 7.07 -24.11 12.10
N GLY A 151 7.08 -23.23 13.11
CA GLY A 151 7.57 -23.51 14.44
C GLY A 151 9.10 -23.58 14.60
N GLN A 152 9.85 -23.40 13.53
CA GLN A 152 11.31 -23.46 13.52
C GLN A 152 11.94 -22.07 13.34
N ILE A 153 13.08 -21.86 14.00
CA ILE A 153 13.90 -20.68 13.78
C ILE A 153 14.80 -20.92 12.58
N ARG A 154 14.72 -20.03 11.61
CA ARG A 154 15.53 -20.03 10.38
C ARG A 154 16.37 -18.77 10.30
N ARG A 155 17.46 -18.84 9.57
CA ARG A 155 18.37 -17.71 9.33
C ARG A 155 18.59 -17.58 7.82
N LEU A 156 18.14 -16.48 7.24
CA LEU A 156 18.33 -16.20 5.82
C LEU A 156 19.36 -15.09 5.65
N ARG A 157 20.32 -15.33 4.77
CA ARG A 157 21.33 -14.32 4.42
C ARG A 157 20.95 -13.68 3.08
N THR A 158 21.24 -12.40 2.91
CA THR A 158 21.00 -11.72 1.64
C THR A 158 22.13 -10.74 1.32
N ARG A 159 22.27 -10.42 0.04
CA ARG A 159 23.18 -9.33 -0.42
C ARG A 159 22.52 -7.96 -0.23
N LEU A 160 21.22 -7.88 -0.48
CA LEU A 160 20.42 -6.67 -0.31
C LEU A 160 19.16 -7.00 0.50
N LEU A 161 18.97 -6.31 1.60
CA LEU A 161 17.74 -6.35 2.39
C LEU A 161 16.88 -5.14 2.05
N VAL A 162 15.60 -5.37 1.78
CA VAL A 162 14.61 -4.32 1.59
C VAL A 162 13.62 -4.36 2.74
N ALA A 163 13.58 -3.29 3.53
CA ALA A 163 12.61 -3.10 4.60
C ALA A 163 11.30 -2.56 4.01
N ALA A 164 10.29 -3.41 3.91
CA ALA A 164 8.91 -3.08 3.52
C ALA A 164 7.90 -3.52 4.61
N ASP A 165 8.39 -3.60 5.87
CA ASP A 165 7.71 -4.13 7.05
C ASP A 165 6.88 -3.08 7.81
N GLY A 166 6.64 -1.93 7.17
CA GLY A 166 5.70 -0.91 7.63
C GLY A 166 6.25 0.03 8.69
N THR A 167 5.34 0.67 9.42
CA THR A 167 5.67 1.78 10.33
C THR A 167 6.59 1.35 11.47
N ARG A 168 6.36 0.17 12.05
CA ARG A 168 7.20 -0.42 13.12
C ARG A 168 8.22 -1.39 12.53
N SER A 169 9.14 -0.87 11.74
CA SER A 169 10.12 -1.65 10.99
C SER A 169 11.27 -2.15 11.88
N LEU A 170 11.34 -3.45 12.08
CA LEU A 170 12.47 -4.10 12.74
C LEU A 170 13.77 -3.95 11.93
N ALA A 171 13.66 -3.98 10.60
CA ALA A 171 14.83 -3.81 9.75
C ALA A 171 15.40 -2.39 9.85
N ARG A 172 14.57 -1.35 9.86
CA ARG A 172 15.01 0.04 10.06
C ARG A 172 15.77 0.20 11.39
N ASP A 173 15.18 -0.33 12.46
CA ASP A 173 15.73 -0.21 13.81
C ASP A 173 17.07 -0.93 13.94
N ALA A 174 17.21 -2.12 13.32
CA ALA A 174 18.45 -2.90 13.31
C ALA A 174 19.64 -2.17 12.64
N PHE A 175 19.35 -1.27 11.68
CA PHE A 175 20.37 -0.45 11.03
C PHE A 175 20.54 0.94 11.67
N GLY A 176 19.88 1.21 12.79
CA GLY A 176 19.99 2.49 13.50
C GLY A 176 19.45 3.68 12.73
N ILE A 177 18.52 3.46 11.80
CA ILE A 177 17.89 4.53 11.03
C ILE A 177 16.76 5.12 11.87
N GLY A 178 16.94 6.38 12.30
CA GLY A 178 15.96 7.11 13.10
C GLY A 178 14.70 7.48 12.34
N THR A 179 13.66 7.87 13.07
CA THR A 179 12.40 8.42 12.55
C THR A 179 12.05 9.70 13.27
N ASP A 180 11.50 10.66 12.55
CA ASP A 180 10.83 11.80 13.12
C ASP A 180 9.32 11.51 13.13
N GLU A 181 8.70 11.59 14.30
CA GLU A 181 7.27 11.34 14.49
C GLU A 181 6.56 12.64 14.84
N HIS A 182 5.47 12.92 14.17
CA HIS A 182 4.59 14.03 14.48
C HIS A 182 3.16 13.51 14.69
N ASP A 183 2.66 13.70 15.91
CA ASP A 183 1.30 13.33 16.27
C ASP A 183 0.37 14.55 16.08
N TYR A 184 -0.58 14.43 15.16
CA TYR A 184 -1.57 15.47 14.88
C TYR A 184 -2.73 15.48 15.88
N GLY A 185 -2.81 14.53 16.82
CA GLY A 185 -3.92 14.42 17.77
C GLY A 185 -5.26 14.10 17.11
N GLN A 186 -5.25 13.53 15.92
CA GLN A 186 -6.43 13.24 15.12
C GLN A 186 -6.61 11.75 14.86
N THR A 187 -7.87 11.34 14.68
CA THR A 187 -8.27 10.04 14.19
C THR A 187 -8.94 10.21 12.83
N LEU A 188 -8.57 9.36 11.85
CA LEU A 188 -9.23 9.33 10.54
C LEU A 188 -10.23 8.18 10.50
N VAL A 189 -11.50 8.51 10.36
CA VAL A 189 -12.58 7.55 10.09
C VAL A 189 -12.68 7.37 8.58
N VAL A 190 -12.58 6.11 8.11
CA VAL A 190 -12.64 5.79 6.68
C VAL A 190 -13.78 4.80 6.46
N CYS A 191 -14.67 5.12 5.52
CA CYS A 191 -15.80 4.26 5.18
C CYS A 191 -16.16 4.36 3.69
N SER A 192 -17.02 3.46 3.23
CA SER A 192 -17.66 3.55 1.90
C SER A 192 -19.10 3.97 2.08
N ILE A 193 -19.56 4.94 1.30
CA ILE A 193 -20.92 5.46 1.36
C ILE A 193 -21.61 5.42 0.00
N ALA A 194 -22.90 5.13 0.01
CA ALA A 194 -23.78 5.31 -1.12
C ALA A 194 -24.40 6.71 -1.04
N THR A 195 -24.62 7.33 -2.19
CA THR A 195 -25.23 8.66 -2.32
C THR A 195 -26.33 8.65 -3.35
N ASP A 196 -27.26 9.59 -3.29
CA ASP A 196 -28.37 9.71 -4.27
C ASP A 196 -27.88 9.96 -5.70
N HIS A 197 -26.67 10.52 -5.83
CA HIS A 197 -26.02 10.75 -7.12
C HIS A 197 -24.76 9.92 -7.21
N ALA A 198 -24.63 9.14 -8.28
CA ALA A 198 -23.43 8.35 -8.54
C ALA A 198 -22.19 9.26 -8.69
N PRO A 199 -21.01 8.81 -8.26
CA PRO A 199 -19.76 9.54 -8.45
C PRO A 199 -19.52 9.86 -9.95
N ASP A 200 -19.23 11.11 -10.22
CA ASP A 200 -18.95 11.64 -11.56
C ASP A 200 -17.45 11.75 -11.87
N GLY A 201 -16.62 11.14 -11.04
CA GLY A 201 -15.16 11.21 -11.10
C GLY A 201 -14.58 12.45 -10.42
N THR A 202 -15.35 13.17 -9.60
CA THR A 202 -14.83 14.28 -8.80
C THR A 202 -14.42 13.78 -7.42
N ALA A 203 -13.16 14.03 -7.05
CA ALA A 203 -12.69 13.91 -5.68
C ALA A 203 -12.91 15.24 -4.97
N TYR A 204 -13.52 15.20 -3.81
CA TYR A 204 -13.75 16.37 -2.97
C TYR A 204 -12.86 16.30 -1.74
N GLU A 205 -12.28 17.43 -1.37
CA GLU A 205 -11.57 17.61 -0.11
C GLU A 205 -11.95 18.94 0.51
N ARG A 206 -12.33 18.90 1.78
CA ARG A 206 -12.68 20.07 2.57
C ARG A 206 -11.90 20.03 3.87
N PHE A 207 -11.05 21.02 4.07
CA PHE A 207 -10.40 21.24 5.35
C PHE A 207 -11.37 21.91 6.31
N THR A 208 -11.49 21.38 7.51
CA THR A 208 -12.29 21.96 8.61
C THR A 208 -11.40 22.19 9.82
N GLU A 209 -11.91 22.83 10.85
CA GLU A 209 -11.19 23.06 12.11
C GLU A 209 -10.89 21.74 12.84
N GLU A 210 -11.77 20.74 12.71
CA GLU A 210 -11.64 19.43 13.35
C GLU A 210 -10.73 18.49 12.57
N GLY A 211 -10.61 18.69 11.25
CA GLY A 211 -9.79 17.85 10.39
C GLY A 211 -10.25 17.84 8.92
N PRO A 212 -9.60 17.07 8.06
CA PRO A 212 -9.99 16.95 6.66
C PRO A 212 -11.24 16.07 6.51
N VAL A 213 -12.13 16.45 5.57
CA VAL A 213 -13.23 15.62 5.08
C VAL A 213 -13.05 15.41 3.59
N ALA A 214 -12.98 14.16 3.15
CA ALA A 214 -12.80 13.84 1.73
C ALA A 214 -13.85 12.84 1.23
N LEU A 215 -14.25 13.01 -0.04
CA LEU A 215 -15.06 12.05 -0.78
C LEU A 215 -14.28 11.66 -2.05
N LEU A 216 -13.97 10.39 -2.19
CA LEU A 216 -13.21 9.84 -3.31
C LEU A 216 -14.11 8.98 -4.20
N PRO A 217 -14.16 9.21 -5.52
CA PRO A 217 -15.01 8.44 -6.41
C PRO A 217 -14.51 7.00 -6.50
N MET A 218 -15.35 6.04 -6.15
CA MET A 218 -15.04 4.61 -6.22
C MET A 218 -15.81 3.95 -7.37
N ALA A 219 -15.34 2.77 -7.78
CA ALA A 219 -16.10 1.91 -8.65
C ALA A 219 -17.44 1.46 -7.99
N GLY A 220 -18.39 1.03 -8.79
CA GLY A 220 -19.67 0.54 -8.27
C GLY A 220 -20.64 1.61 -7.76
N GLY A 221 -20.39 2.90 -8.06
CA GLY A 221 -21.32 3.98 -7.73
C GLY A 221 -21.26 4.46 -6.28
N HIS A 222 -20.17 4.22 -5.59
CA HIS A 222 -19.94 4.61 -4.18
C HIS A 222 -18.87 5.68 -4.08
N TYR A 223 -18.86 6.40 -2.95
CA TYR A 223 -17.73 7.22 -2.53
C TYR A 223 -16.99 6.56 -1.37
N GLY A 224 -15.66 6.61 -1.41
CA GLY A 224 -14.85 6.45 -0.22
C GLY A 224 -14.89 7.76 0.56
N ALA A 225 -15.39 7.72 1.78
CA ALA A 225 -15.44 8.88 2.67
C ALA A 225 -14.32 8.79 3.70
N ILE A 226 -13.67 9.92 3.96
CA ILE A 226 -12.65 10.08 4.98
C ILE A 226 -13.05 11.28 5.81
N CYS A 227 -13.05 11.14 7.13
CA CYS A 227 -13.35 12.22 8.08
C CYS A 227 -12.27 12.23 9.17
N GLY A 228 -11.57 13.34 9.30
CA GLY A 228 -10.68 13.60 10.42
C GLY A 228 -11.48 14.21 11.58
N VAL A 229 -11.29 13.63 12.77
CA VAL A 229 -11.87 14.12 14.03
C VAL A 229 -10.78 14.23 15.09
N ALA A 230 -10.98 15.04 16.11
CA ALA A 230 -10.08 15.04 17.25
C ALA A 230 -10.05 13.64 17.88
N ARG A 231 -8.88 13.23 18.40
CA ARG A 231 -8.72 11.87 18.96
C ARG A 231 -9.70 11.55 20.05
N ASP A 232 -10.02 12.53 20.89
CA ASP A 232 -10.91 12.38 22.03
C ASP A 232 -12.40 12.30 21.63
N ASP A 233 -12.72 12.62 20.37
CA ASP A 233 -14.08 12.59 19.79
C ASP A 233 -14.31 11.39 18.87
N ALA A 234 -13.35 10.48 18.78
CA ALA A 234 -13.36 9.32 17.86
C ALA A 234 -13.96 8.04 18.44
#